data_2867d7be4c01794f367f636633d267a8
#
_entry.id   2867d7be4c01794f367f636633d267a8
#
_cell.length_a   1.000
_cell.length_b   1.000
_cell.length_c   1.000
_cell.angle_alpha   90.00
_cell.angle_beta   90.00
_cell.angle_gamma   90.00
#
_symmetry.space_group_name_H-M   'P 1'
#
loop_
_entity.id
_entity.type
_entity.pdbx_description
1 polymer ?
#
loop_
_entity_poly.entity_id
_entity_poly.type
_entity_poly.pdbx_seq_one_letter_code
_entity_poly.pdbx_strand_id
1 'polypeptide(L)'
;MKTTALLLGIILLSTTALIAQDQEPLANQMKDLLKSESFNLGLLLQSEANFSFENDNFNNGRSFTLGATRFDLRGNVDGGFNYRLQLELRRAVSLLDAQVGYTFDNGIQVVGGAFKPFTSRDLDLNPGATDFINRARQVGAMMNSREIGVTVLGDAGDLKYIIGMYNGNGLNNSNFGDNRFLYTVRLGYSLEAAGGDVEVGLNTAINTSRFETVGNTGLVSVENRVLYGPYVEYSGDSWFGTAEFLQTRFERADNNLDETITGFYVTVGNKITEKNELLIRWDHLSYDVAPLNSDLIILGWNHQATSLISFQVNILARSQSNADTQLGATGLMQFQF
;
A
#
# COMPACT_ATOMS: atom_id res chain seq x y z
N MET A 1 -21.91 26.24 -32.05
CA MET A 1 -22.45 24.92 -31.77
C MET A 1 -21.74 23.92 -32.66
N LYS A 2 -20.70 23.27 -32.22
CA LYS A 2 -20.09 22.11 -32.86
C LYS A 2 -20.01 21.00 -31.83
N THR A 3 -20.92 20.06 -31.93
CA THR A 3 -21.02 18.83 -31.15
C THR A 3 -19.85 17.94 -31.55
N THR A 4 -18.85 17.83 -30.70
CA THR A 4 -17.78 16.85 -30.87
C THR A 4 -18.25 15.56 -30.18
N ALA A 5 -18.66 14.61 -31.01
CA ALA A 5 -18.98 13.26 -30.52
C ALA A 5 -17.74 12.62 -29.97
N LEU A 6 -17.75 12.35 -28.65
CA LEU A 6 -16.74 11.59 -27.96
C LEU A 6 -16.91 10.11 -28.33
N LEU A 7 -16.09 9.60 -29.23
CA LEU A 7 -15.99 8.17 -29.52
C LEU A 7 -15.31 7.51 -28.30
N LEU A 8 -16.11 6.96 -27.42
CA LEU A 8 -15.65 5.99 -26.43
C LEU A 8 -15.29 4.70 -27.17
N GLY A 9 -14.02 4.56 -27.52
CA GLY A 9 -13.49 3.31 -28.07
C GLY A 9 -13.43 2.27 -26.96
N ILE A 10 -14.52 1.54 -26.76
CA ILE A 10 -14.51 0.28 -26.02
C ILE A 10 -13.69 -0.67 -26.88
N ILE A 11 -12.44 -0.92 -26.50
CA ILE A 11 -11.66 -2.03 -27.05
C ILE A 11 -12.31 -3.31 -26.50
N LEU A 12 -13.25 -3.84 -27.24
CA LEU A 12 -13.69 -5.21 -27.13
C LEU A 12 -12.49 -6.07 -27.57
N LEU A 13 -11.67 -6.48 -26.62
CA LEU A 13 -10.75 -7.59 -26.80
C LEU A 13 -11.61 -8.83 -27.06
N SER A 14 -11.85 -9.11 -28.34
CA SER A 14 -12.32 -10.44 -28.75
C SER A 14 -11.31 -11.46 -28.27
N THR A 15 -11.67 -12.22 -27.26
CA THR A 15 -10.92 -13.41 -26.82
C THR A 15 -10.99 -14.44 -27.95
N THR A 16 -10.06 -14.38 -28.88
CA THR A 16 -9.74 -15.55 -29.67
C THR A 16 -9.15 -16.56 -28.68
N ALA A 17 -9.89 -17.62 -28.42
CA ALA A 17 -9.39 -18.78 -27.71
C ALA A 17 -8.19 -19.30 -28.50
N LEU A 18 -6.99 -18.94 -28.04
CA LEU A 18 -5.78 -19.64 -28.43
C LEU A 18 -5.94 -21.09 -27.91
N ILE A 19 -6.04 -22.02 -28.84
CA ILE A 19 -6.03 -23.44 -28.58
C ILE A 19 -4.69 -23.72 -27.86
N ALA A 20 -4.77 -23.81 -26.54
CA ALA A 20 -3.63 -24.24 -25.73
C ALA A 20 -3.36 -25.70 -26.07
N GLN A 21 -2.20 -25.97 -26.69
CA GLN A 21 -1.60 -27.30 -26.65
C GLN A 21 -1.49 -27.73 -25.17
N ASP A 22 -1.53 -29.05 -24.93
CA ASP A 22 -1.39 -29.73 -23.63
C ASP A 22 -0.01 -29.50 -22.94
N GLN A 23 0.46 -28.27 -22.93
CA GLN A 23 1.60 -27.86 -22.11
C GLN A 23 1.10 -27.37 -20.75
N GLU A 24 1.77 -27.86 -19.73
CA GLU A 24 1.53 -27.35 -18.36
C GLU A 24 1.49 -25.82 -18.37
N PRO A 25 0.49 -25.18 -17.70
CA PRO A 25 0.41 -23.73 -17.68
C PRO A 25 1.75 -23.11 -17.27
N LEU A 26 2.19 -22.07 -17.96
CA LEU A 26 3.45 -21.37 -17.69
C LEU A 26 3.63 -21.06 -16.20
N ALA A 27 2.53 -20.72 -15.52
CA ALA A 27 2.53 -20.47 -14.08
C ALA A 27 3.04 -21.66 -13.25
N ASN A 28 2.66 -22.90 -13.62
CA ASN A 28 3.11 -24.11 -12.92
C ASN A 28 4.59 -24.36 -13.18
N GLN A 29 5.03 -24.27 -14.45
CA GLN A 29 6.43 -24.42 -14.81
C GLN A 29 7.34 -23.43 -14.10
N MET A 30 6.93 -22.15 -14.02
CA MET A 30 7.65 -21.12 -13.28
C MET A 30 7.67 -21.41 -11.78
N LYS A 31 6.54 -21.88 -11.23
CA LYS A 31 6.45 -22.21 -9.81
C LYS A 31 7.43 -23.32 -9.43
N ASP A 32 7.51 -24.38 -10.21
CA ASP A 32 8.40 -25.52 -9.94
C ASP A 32 9.88 -25.15 -10.05
N LEU A 33 10.21 -24.24 -10.97
CA LEU A 33 11.59 -23.81 -11.18
C LEU A 33 12.09 -22.75 -10.20
N LEU A 34 11.20 -21.85 -9.75
CA LEU A 34 11.60 -20.60 -9.06
C LEU A 34 11.07 -20.51 -7.64
N LYS A 35 10.24 -21.46 -7.18
CA LYS A 35 9.66 -21.47 -5.85
C LYS A 35 9.94 -22.76 -5.10
N SER A 36 10.72 -22.61 -4.05
CA SER A 36 10.94 -23.64 -3.04
C SER A 36 10.81 -23.01 -1.66
N GLU A 37 10.84 -23.81 -0.62
CA GLU A 37 10.79 -23.29 0.76
C GLU A 37 11.97 -22.36 1.06
N SER A 38 13.16 -22.74 0.66
CA SER A 38 14.40 -21.98 0.91
C SER A 38 14.66 -20.87 -0.10
N PHE A 39 13.98 -20.91 -1.27
CA PHE A 39 14.20 -19.96 -2.35
C PHE A 39 12.89 -19.71 -3.09
N ASN A 40 12.38 -18.49 -3.01
CA ASN A 40 11.16 -18.08 -3.66
C ASN A 40 11.39 -16.76 -4.37
N LEU A 41 11.40 -16.82 -5.70
CA LEU A 41 11.56 -15.67 -6.58
C LEU A 41 10.19 -15.14 -6.99
N GLY A 42 9.96 -13.84 -6.81
CA GLY A 42 8.77 -13.13 -7.26
C GLY A 42 9.11 -12.01 -8.22
N LEU A 43 8.22 -11.75 -9.15
CA LEU A 43 8.30 -10.62 -10.09
C LEU A 43 6.95 -9.92 -10.14
N LEU A 44 6.96 -8.60 -10.06
CA LEU A 44 5.80 -7.73 -10.26
C LEU A 44 6.12 -6.73 -11.36
N LEU A 45 5.32 -6.71 -12.40
CA LEU A 45 5.39 -5.72 -13.49
C LEU A 45 4.03 -5.04 -13.63
N GLN A 46 4.02 -3.72 -13.52
CA GLN A 46 2.80 -2.92 -13.67
C GLN A 46 2.97 -1.85 -14.74
N SER A 47 1.98 -1.74 -15.63
CA SER A 47 1.86 -0.68 -16.62
C SER A 47 0.55 0.06 -16.39
N GLU A 48 0.60 1.38 -16.32
CA GLU A 48 -0.51 2.26 -16.00
C GLU A 48 -0.82 3.20 -17.16
N ALA A 49 -2.10 3.43 -17.38
CA ALA A 49 -2.62 4.47 -18.27
C ALA A 49 -3.45 5.46 -17.44
N ASN A 50 -3.00 6.69 -17.35
CA ASN A 50 -3.64 7.76 -16.59
C ASN A 50 -4.39 8.70 -17.55
N PHE A 51 -5.56 9.16 -17.13
CA PHE A 51 -6.37 10.08 -17.90
C PHE A 51 -7.06 11.09 -16.99
N SER A 52 -6.70 12.37 -17.12
CA SER A 52 -7.43 13.48 -16.53
C SER A 52 -8.44 14.04 -17.54
N PHE A 53 -9.68 14.31 -17.10
CA PHE A 53 -10.72 14.83 -17.99
C PHE A 53 -10.62 16.35 -18.19
N GLU A 54 -10.25 17.09 -17.16
CA GLU A 54 -10.31 18.56 -17.16
C GLU A 54 -8.99 19.24 -16.80
N ASN A 55 -8.17 18.63 -15.95
CA ASN A 55 -6.94 19.22 -15.44
C ASN A 55 -5.73 18.35 -15.74
N ASP A 56 -4.80 18.87 -16.53
CA ASP A 56 -3.61 18.16 -16.96
C ASP A 56 -2.66 17.79 -15.80
N ASN A 57 -2.82 18.39 -14.63
CA ASN A 57 -2.02 18.08 -13.43
C ASN A 57 -2.68 17.04 -12.51
N PHE A 58 -3.98 16.78 -12.67
CA PHE A 58 -4.66 15.75 -11.88
C PHE A 58 -4.30 14.37 -12.41
N ASN A 59 -4.08 13.42 -11.49
CA ASN A 59 -3.84 12.01 -11.82
C ASN A 59 -2.76 11.79 -12.90
N ASN A 60 -1.65 12.54 -12.82
CA ASN A 60 -0.55 12.52 -13.81
C ASN A 60 -0.97 12.95 -15.25
N GLY A 61 -2.08 13.67 -15.38
CA GLY A 61 -2.56 14.19 -16.67
C GLY A 61 -3.06 13.07 -17.59
N ARG A 62 -2.54 13.06 -18.83
CA ARG A 62 -2.80 12.02 -19.84
C ARG A 62 -1.48 11.35 -20.20
N SER A 63 -1.21 10.20 -19.57
CA SER A 63 0.11 9.58 -19.65
C SER A 63 0.07 8.07 -19.53
N PHE A 64 1.10 7.43 -20.08
CA PHE A 64 1.44 6.05 -19.74
C PHE A 64 2.63 6.05 -18.80
N THR A 65 2.55 5.27 -17.73
CA THR A 65 3.62 5.17 -16.74
C THR A 65 3.87 3.71 -16.36
N LEU A 66 5.02 3.44 -15.81
CA LEU A 66 5.26 2.18 -15.13
C LEU A 66 4.81 2.32 -13.67
N GLY A 67 3.96 1.42 -13.22
CA GLY A 67 3.63 1.22 -11.82
C GLY A 67 4.78 0.55 -11.08
N ALA A 68 4.50 -0.24 -10.05
CA ALA A 68 5.52 -1.02 -9.36
C ALA A 68 6.17 -2.02 -10.32
N THR A 69 7.51 -2.04 -10.35
CA THR A 69 8.29 -2.98 -11.14
C THR A 69 9.31 -3.59 -10.19
N ARG A 70 9.00 -4.78 -9.65
CA ARG A 70 9.71 -5.32 -8.49
C ARG A 70 10.23 -6.72 -8.71
N PHE A 71 11.40 -6.94 -8.17
CA PHE A 71 12.00 -8.24 -7.96
C PHE A 71 11.95 -8.53 -6.45
N ASP A 72 11.47 -9.72 -6.07
CA ASP A 72 11.33 -10.15 -4.68
C ASP A 72 11.94 -11.53 -4.52
N LEU A 73 12.97 -11.65 -3.71
CA LEU A 73 13.60 -12.88 -3.32
C LEU A 73 13.39 -13.12 -1.83
N ARG A 74 12.82 -14.25 -1.47
CA ARG A 74 12.57 -14.61 -0.06
C ARG A 74 12.66 -16.12 0.13
N GLY A 75 12.89 -16.55 1.36
CA GLY A 75 12.90 -17.96 1.69
C GLY A 75 13.07 -18.20 3.19
N ASN A 76 12.80 -19.44 3.58
CA ASN A 76 13.11 -19.96 4.90
C ASN A 76 14.41 -20.76 4.81
N VAL A 77 15.26 -20.62 5.81
CA VAL A 77 16.48 -21.40 5.97
C VAL A 77 16.45 -22.17 7.29
N ASP A 78 17.39 -23.08 7.44
CA ASP A 78 17.43 -23.95 8.62
C ASP A 78 17.33 -23.21 9.95
N GLY A 79 16.72 -23.83 10.96
CA GLY A 79 16.65 -23.34 12.32
C GLY A 79 15.68 -22.17 12.54
N GLY A 80 14.65 -22.00 11.70
CA GLY A 80 13.62 -20.98 11.88
C GLY A 80 13.97 -19.60 11.35
N PHE A 81 15.12 -19.46 10.66
CA PHE A 81 15.48 -18.20 9.99
C PHE A 81 14.75 -18.02 8.67
N ASN A 82 14.45 -16.78 8.34
CA ASN A 82 13.91 -16.37 7.04
C ASN A 82 14.61 -15.10 6.57
N TYR A 83 14.50 -14.84 5.27
CA TYR A 83 15.09 -13.65 4.67
C TYR A 83 14.21 -13.11 3.55
N ARG A 84 14.36 -11.81 3.26
CA ARG A 84 13.75 -11.17 2.10
C ARG A 84 14.67 -10.09 1.55
N LEU A 85 14.80 -10.06 0.21
CA LEU A 85 15.40 -8.98 -0.55
C LEU A 85 14.39 -8.52 -1.60
N GLN A 86 13.98 -7.27 -1.57
CA GLN A 86 13.09 -6.68 -2.57
C GLN A 86 13.72 -5.46 -3.21
N LEU A 87 13.71 -5.42 -4.53
CA LEU A 87 14.21 -4.32 -5.35
C LEU A 87 13.08 -3.68 -6.16
N GLU A 88 13.10 -2.36 -6.29
CA GLU A 88 12.31 -1.61 -7.27
C GLU A 88 13.19 -1.33 -8.50
N LEU A 89 12.67 -1.60 -9.70
CA LEU A 89 13.42 -1.53 -10.96
C LEU A 89 12.89 -0.42 -11.90
N ARG A 90 11.87 0.33 -11.51
CA ARG A 90 11.11 1.23 -12.39
C ARG A 90 11.93 2.34 -13.06
N ARG A 91 12.86 2.97 -12.35
CA ARG A 91 13.70 4.08 -12.86
C ARG A 91 15.18 3.78 -12.66
N ALA A 92 15.56 3.59 -11.42
CA ALA A 92 16.87 3.13 -11.01
C ALA A 92 16.65 1.95 -10.07
N VAL A 93 17.59 1.02 -10.03
CA VAL A 93 17.54 -0.07 -9.06
C VAL A 93 17.64 0.52 -7.66
N SER A 94 16.63 0.32 -6.86
CA SER A 94 16.61 0.76 -5.46
C SER A 94 16.20 -0.37 -4.54
N LEU A 95 16.89 -0.44 -3.40
CA LEU A 95 16.57 -1.37 -2.34
C LEU A 95 15.26 -0.95 -1.69
N LEU A 96 14.31 -1.88 -1.58
CA LEU A 96 13.09 -1.69 -0.79
C LEU A 96 13.17 -2.44 0.52
N ASP A 97 13.29 -3.77 0.45
CA ASP A 97 13.38 -4.61 1.64
C ASP A 97 14.70 -5.39 1.62
N ALA A 98 15.41 -5.41 2.73
CA ALA A 98 16.57 -6.27 3.00
C ALA A 98 16.48 -6.67 4.48
N GLN A 99 15.91 -7.84 4.74
CA GLN A 99 15.59 -8.26 6.09
C GLN A 99 15.98 -9.71 6.34
N VAL A 100 16.29 -9.98 7.58
CA VAL A 100 16.44 -11.34 8.15
C VAL A 100 15.49 -11.43 9.34
N GLY A 101 14.75 -12.53 9.41
CA GLY A 101 13.83 -12.83 10.50
C GLY A 101 14.16 -14.16 11.15
N TYR A 102 13.69 -14.31 12.38
CA TYR A 102 13.71 -15.56 13.12
C TYR A 102 12.34 -15.80 13.74
N THR A 103 11.82 -17.00 13.53
CA THR A 103 10.54 -17.44 14.10
C THR A 103 10.80 -18.45 15.20
N PHE A 104 10.40 -18.14 16.42
CA PHE A 104 10.49 -19.02 17.57
C PHE A 104 9.41 -20.11 17.54
N ASP A 105 9.61 -21.20 18.29
CA ASP A 105 8.66 -22.33 18.35
C ASP A 105 7.26 -21.92 18.85
N ASN A 106 7.17 -20.84 19.64
CA ASN A 106 5.90 -20.28 20.12
C ASN A 106 5.22 -19.31 19.13
N GLY A 107 5.72 -19.21 17.91
CA GLY A 107 5.16 -18.35 16.85
C GLY A 107 5.60 -16.87 16.90
N ILE A 108 6.31 -16.44 17.94
CA ILE A 108 6.88 -15.08 17.96
C ILE A 108 7.92 -14.95 16.86
N GLN A 109 7.88 -13.86 16.11
CA GLN A 109 8.85 -13.56 15.08
C GLN A 109 9.61 -12.27 15.42
N VAL A 110 10.93 -12.27 15.20
CA VAL A 110 11.80 -11.09 15.26
C VAL A 110 12.37 -10.86 13.87
N VAL A 111 12.22 -9.64 13.35
CA VAL A 111 12.70 -9.25 12.01
C VAL A 111 13.60 -8.03 12.15
N GLY A 112 14.80 -8.09 11.57
CA GLY A 112 15.75 -6.98 11.52
C GLY A 112 16.15 -6.63 10.10
N GLY A 113 16.40 -5.35 9.82
CA GLY A 113 16.83 -4.85 8.51
C GLY A 113 16.04 -3.67 8.01
N ALA A 114 15.93 -3.57 6.68
CA ALA A 114 15.17 -2.53 5.99
C ALA A 114 13.85 -3.11 5.49
N PHE A 115 12.71 -2.56 5.94
CA PHE A 115 11.38 -3.01 5.56
C PHE A 115 10.31 -1.97 5.91
N LYS A 116 9.03 -2.27 5.62
CA LYS A 116 7.91 -1.39 5.98
C LYS A 116 7.72 -1.34 7.49
N PRO A 117 7.67 -0.16 8.12
CA PRO A 117 7.15 -0.05 9.48
C PRO A 117 5.65 -0.34 9.47
N PHE A 118 5.16 -1.07 10.47
CA PHE A 118 3.74 -1.47 10.54
C PHE A 118 2.89 -0.34 11.12
N THR A 119 2.67 0.74 10.35
CA THR A 119 1.97 1.96 10.79
C THR A 119 0.62 2.18 10.14
N SER A 120 0.28 1.41 9.11
CA SER A 120 -1.01 1.48 8.39
C SER A 120 -1.32 0.14 7.73
N ARG A 121 -2.61 -0.24 7.71
CA ARG A 121 -3.07 -1.45 7.01
C ARG A 121 -2.82 -1.36 5.50
N ASP A 122 -3.13 -0.21 4.90
CA ASP A 122 -2.94 -0.02 3.46
C ASP A 122 -1.45 0.02 3.07
N LEU A 123 -0.56 0.50 3.98
CA LEU A 123 0.90 0.44 3.74
C LEU A 123 1.40 -0.99 3.64
N ASP A 124 0.88 -1.91 4.48
CA ASP A 124 1.38 -3.28 4.57
C ASP A 124 1.16 -4.08 3.29
N LEU A 125 0.10 -3.81 2.56
CA LEU A 125 -0.22 -4.51 1.32
C LEU A 125 0.93 -4.41 0.32
N ASN A 126 1.17 -5.46 -0.45
CA ASN A 126 2.04 -5.36 -1.61
C ASN A 126 1.32 -4.60 -2.73
N PRO A 127 2.00 -3.84 -3.59
CA PRO A 127 1.35 -3.16 -4.71
C PRO A 127 0.59 -4.08 -5.65
N GLY A 128 1.00 -5.35 -5.74
CA GLY A 128 0.29 -6.35 -6.53
C GLY A 128 -0.98 -6.91 -5.88
N ALA A 129 -1.28 -6.51 -4.63
CA ALA A 129 -2.43 -6.98 -3.85
C ALA A 129 -3.25 -5.81 -3.27
N THR A 130 -3.08 -4.60 -3.79
CA THR A 130 -3.89 -3.45 -3.38
C THR A 130 -5.25 -3.47 -4.08
N ASP A 131 -6.29 -3.09 -3.35
CA ASP A 131 -7.66 -2.98 -3.87
C ASP A 131 -7.76 -1.97 -5.02
N PHE A 132 -7.02 -0.89 -4.94
CA PHE A 132 -6.96 0.18 -5.93
C PHE A 132 -5.52 0.38 -6.42
N ILE A 133 -5.38 0.96 -7.61
CA ILE A 133 -4.08 1.23 -8.24
C ILE A 133 -3.18 2.07 -7.31
N ASN A 134 -3.78 3.05 -6.62
CA ASN A 134 -3.07 3.86 -5.65
C ASN A 134 -3.52 3.56 -4.21
N ARG A 135 -2.58 3.65 -3.29
CA ARG A 135 -2.84 3.58 -1.85
C ARG A 135 -3.67 4.74 -1.38
N ALA A 136 -4.28 4.61 -0.20
CA ALA A 136 -4.90 5.72 0.51
C ALA A 136 -3.88 6.85 0.71
N ARG A 137 -4.32 8.09 0.49
CA ARG A 137 -3.44 9.28 0.48
C ARG A 137 -2.76 9.53 1.82
N GLN A 138 -3.42 9.16 2.93
CA GLN A 138 -2.85 9.24 4.28
C GLN A 138 -1.52 8.50 4.42
N VAL A 139 -1.35 7.36 3.72
CA VAL A 139 -0.11 6.58 3.75
C VAL A 139 1.07 7.42 3.25
N GLY A 140 0.91 8.05 2.09
CA GLY A 140 1.96 8.90 1.54
C GLY A 140 2.17 10.19 2.34
N ALA A 141 1.11 10.74 2.94
CA ALA A 141 1.18 12.00 3.65
C ALA A 141 1.81 11.91 5.05
N MET A 142 1.69 10.76 5.74
CA MET A 142 2.01 10.73 7.17
C MET A 142 3.25 9.91 7.52
N MET A 143 3.75 9.03 6.63
CA MET A 143 4.78 8.08 7.00
C MET A 143 5.76 7.77 5.87
N ASN A 144 6.94 7.32 6.26
CA ASN A 144 7.90 6.74 5.34
C ASN A 144 7.44 5.34 4.93
N SER A 145 7.65 4.99 3.68
CA SER A 145 7.26 3.69 3.16
C SER A 145 8.17 2.54 3.63
N ARG A 146 9.38 2.85 4.06
CA ARG A 146 10.37 1.91 4.60
C ARG A 146 11.17 2.58 5.69
N GLU A 147 11.66 1.75 6.62
CA GLU A 147 12.56 2.12 7.70
C GLU A 147 13.62 1.03 7.90
N ILE A 148 14.72 1.38 8.56
CA ILE A 148 15.75 0.43 9.01
C ILE A 148 15.58 0.24 10.51
N GLY A 149 15.40 -1.01 10.95
CA GLY A 149 15.18 -1.29 12.36
C GLY A 149 14.89 -2.74 12.67
N VAL A 150 14.21 -2.96 13.80
CA VAL A 150 13.81 -4.26 14.30
C VAL A 150 12.33 -4.24 14.66
N THR A 151 11.64 -5.35 14.38
CA THR A 151 10.24 -5.58 14.76
C THR A 151 10.10 -6.93 15.43
N VAL A 152 9.27 -6.96 16.46
CA VAL A 152 8.75 -8.18 17.09
C VAL A 152 7.27 -8.26 16.77
N LEU A 153 6.83 -9.43 16.29
CA LEU A 153 5.42 -9.68 15.99
C LEU A 153 5.02 -11.08 16.48
N GLY A 154 3.75 -11.24 16.82
CA GLY A 154 3.21 -12.50 17.29
C GLY A 154 1.73 -12.40 17.61
N ASP A 155 1.18 -13.55 17.95
CA ASP A 155 -0.22 -13.71 18.31
C ASP A 155 -0.35 -14.23 19.75
N ALA A 156 -1.38 -13.75 20.47
CA ALA A 156 -1.78 -14.23 21.78
C ALA A 156 -3.28 -14.56 21.75
N GLY A 157 -3.62 -15.74 21.24
CA GLY A 157 -4.98 -16.09 20.88
C GLY A 157 -5.45 -15.24 19.70
N ASP A 158 -6.59 -14.56 19.84
CA ASP A 158 -7.15 -13.68 18.82
C ASP A 158 -6.47 -12.29 18.78
N LEU A 159 -5.62 -11.98 19.75
CA LEU A 159 -4.89 -10.72 19.80
C LEU A 159 -3.57 -10.85 19.01
N LYS A 160 -3.40 -10.03 18.01
CA LYS A 160 -2.17 -9.84 17.24
C LYS A 160 -1.44 -8.60 17.74
N TYR A 161 -0.12 -8.68 17.85
CA TYR A 161 0.70 -7.54 18.23
C TYR A 161 1.93 -7.40 17.34
N ILE A 162 2.31 -6.16 17.04
CA ILE A 162 3.51 -5.82 16.30
C ILE A 162 4.15 -4.62 16.99
N ILE A 163 5.40 -4.77 17.40
CA ILE A 163 6.17 -3.74 18.11
C ILE A 163 7.46 -3.51 17.35
N GLY A 164 7.72 -2.27 16.92
CA GLY A 164 8.89 -1.93 16.13
C GLY A 164 9.71 -0.78 16.70
N MET A 165 11.02 -0.82 16.43
CA MET A 165 11.96 0.26 16.71
C MET A 165 12.84 0.45 15.47
N TYR A 166 12.89 1.69 14.92
CA TYR A 166 13.55 1.99 13.68
C TYR A 166 14.32 3.32 13.78
N ASN A 167 15.20 3.60 12.83
CA ASN A 167 15.94 4.87 12.78
C ASN A 167 15.03 6.10 12.67
N GLY A 168 13.87 5.98 12.01
CA GLY A 168 12.89 7.06 11.89
C GLY A 168 13.17 8.09 10.79
N ASN A 169 14.16 7.83 9.93
CA ASN A 169 14.61 8.68 8.83
C ASN A 169 14.59 7.96 7.47
N GLY A 170 13.72 6.95 7.33
CA GLY A 170 13.55 6.15 6.13
C GLY A 170 14.67 5.13 5.94
N LEU A 171 15.14 4.98 4.70
CA LEU A 171 16.25 4.06 4.36
C LEU A 171 17.64 4.68 4.52
N ASN A 172 17.77 5.77 5.26
CA ASN A 172 19.09 6.32 5.56
C ASN A 172 19.86 5.41 6.53
N ASN A 173 21.12 5.13 6.18
CA ASN A 173 21.93 4.17 6.92
C ASN A 173 22.48 4.72 8.26
N SER A 174 22.20 5.97 8.59
CA SER A 174 22.65 6.57 9.84
C SER A 174 21.51 7.37 10.48
N ASN A 175 21.37 7.24 11.78
CA ASN A 175 20.57 8.14 12.61
C ASN A 175 21.42 9.27 13.21
N PHE A 176 22.61 9.52 12.68
CA PHE A 176 23.57 10.53 13.13
C PHE A 176 24.02 10.40 14.58
N GLY A 177 23.74 9.24 15.25
CA GLY A 177 24.16 8.95 16.62
C GLY A 177 23.47 9.81 17.67
N ASP A 178 22.30 10.38 17.39
CA ASP A 178 21.53 11.23 18.29
C ASP A 178 20.65 10.43 19.28
N ASN A 179 20.67 9.09 19.19
CA ASN A 179 19.88 8.16 19.99
C ASN A 179 18.34 8.39 19.85
N ARG A 180 17.89 8.82 18.67
CA ARG A 180 16.50 9.09 18.38
C ARG A 180 15.95 8.06 17.42
N PHE A 181 14.75 7.57 17.68
CA PHE A 181 14.18 6.45 16.97
C PHE A 181 12.68 6.67 16.68
N LEU A 182 12.18 5.93 15.73
CA LEU A 182 10.77 5.69 15.51
C LEU A 182 10.36 4.42 16.29
N TYR A 183 9.39 4.56 17.17
CA TYR A 183 8.75 3.44 17.86
C TYR A 183 7.35 3.24 17.29
N THR A 184 6.98 1.99 17.02
CA THR A 184 5.65 1.65 16.52
C THR A 184 5.02 0.54 17.34
N VAL A 185 3.71 0.63 17.53
CA VAL A 185 2.90 -0.44 18.11
C VAL A 185 1.63 -0.58 17.27
N ARG A 186 1.33 -1.81 16.86
CA ARG A 186 0.03 -2.19 16.35
C ARG A 186 -0.54 -3.30 17.21
N LEU A 187 -1.82 -3.15 17.53
CA LEU A 187 -2.63 -4.19 18.15
C LEU A 187 -3.81 -4.48 17.23
N GLY A 188 -4.12 -5.74 17.01
CA GLY A 188 -5.27 -6.20 16.24
C GLY A 188 -5.98 -7.31 16.99
N TYR A 189 -7.30 -7.31 16.97
CA TYR A 189 -8.12 -8.37 17.52
C TYR A 189 -9.02 -8.96 16.44
N SER A 190 -8.90 -10.27 16.23
CA SER A 190 -9.67 -11.00 15.22
C SER A 190 -10.89 -11.63 15.85
N LEU A 191 -12.03 -11.54 15.18
CA LEU A 191 -13.30 -12.18 15.60
C LEU A 191 -14.11 -12.57 14.37
N GLU A 192 -14.98 -13.55 14.52
CA GLU A 192 -15.98 -13.89 13.51
C GLU A 192 -17.27 -13.09 13.76
N ALA A 193 -17.74 -12.37 12.75
CA ALA A 193 -18.99 -11.61 12.81
C ALA A 193 -19.58 -11.42 11.42
N ALA A 194 -20.90 -11.29 11.34
CA ALA A 194 -21.66 -11.06 10.11
C ALA A 194 -21.37 -12.07 8.98
N GLY A 195 -21.01 -13.31 9.33
CA GLY A 195 -20.69 -14.37 8.37
C GLY A 195 -19.31 -14.22 7.70
N GLY A 196 -18.38 -13.56 8.33
CA GLY A 196 -16.99 -13.42 7.87
C GLY A 196 -16.05 -13.08 9.00
N ASP A 197 -14.78 -12.92 8.66
CA ASP A 197 -13.71 -12.53 9.57
C ASP A 197 -13.67 -11.01 9.73
N VAL A 198 -13.61 -10.54 10.96
CA VAL A 198 -13.43 -9.13 11.31
C VAL A 198 -12.13 -8.97 12.08
N GLU A 199 -11.29 -8.01 11.70
CA GLU A 199 -10.18 -7.56 12.51
C GLU A 199 -10.40 -6.09 12.90
N VAL A 200 -10.34 -5.78 14.18
CA VAL A 200 -10.33 -4.41 14.69
C VAL A 200 -8.98 -4.12 15.33
N GLY A 201 -8.45 -2.94 15.13
CA GLY A 201 -7.14 -2.66 15.70
C GLY A 201 -6.78 -1.18 15.80
N LEU A 202 -5.57 -0.95 16.29
CA LEU A 202 -5.00 0.36 16.54
C LEU A 202 -3.56 0.39 16.05
N ASN A 203 -3.21 1.42 15.29
CA ASN A 203 -1.84 1.79 14.95
C ASN A 203 -1.39 2.96 15.80
N THR A 204 -0.18 2.90 16.34
CA THR A 204 0.46 4.02 17.02
C THR A 204 1.94 4.10 16.65
N ALA A 205 2.47 5.32 16.56
CA ALA A 205 3.90 5.54 16.34
C ALA A 205 4.35 6.84 16.99
N ILE A 206 5.57 6.85 17.50
CA ILE A 206 6.27 8.05 17.98
C ILE A 206 7.63 8.09 17.31
N ASN A 207 7.85 9.09 16.46
CA ASN A 207 9.14 9.34 15.85
C ASN A 207 9.81 10.51 16.57
N THR A 208 10.96 10.26 17.20
CA THR A 208 11.73 11.26 17.92
C THR A 208 12.86 11.87 17.08
N SER A 209 13.05 11.41 15.84
CA SER A 209 14.07 11.94 14.92
C SER A 209 13.82 13.42 14.60
N ARG A 210 14.91 14.19 14.44
CA ARG A 210 14.84 15.63 14.23
C ARG A 210 14.93 15.98 12.75
N PHE A 211 14.21 17.05 12.38
CA PHE A 211 14.24 17.66 11.05
C PHE A 211 13.97 16.65 9.93
N GLU A 212 13.08 15.70 10.19
CA GLU A 212 12.69 14.69 9.21
C GLU A 212 11.47 15.13 8.40
N THR A 213 11.52 14.82 7.11
CA THR A 213 10.38 15.06 6.23
C THR A 213 9.22 14.13 6.60
N VAL A 214 8.03 14.70 6.67
CA VAL A 214 6.80 13.97 6.99
C VAL A 214 6.20 13.38 5.72
N GLY A 215 6.36 12.09 5.53
CA GLY A 215 5.90 11.39 4.32
C GLY A 215 6.40 12.06 3.03
N ASN A 216 5.48 12.30 2.10
CA ASN A 216 5.76 12.97 0.82
C ASN A 216 5.24 14.43 0.78
N THR A 217 4.94 15.02 1.93
CA THR A 217 4.32 16.34 2.03
C THR A 217 5.27 17.51 1.75
N GLY A 218 6.57 17.28 1.90
CA GLY A 218 7.57 18.35 1.94
C GLY A 218 7.62 19.12 3.25
N LEU A 219 6.73 18.85 4.20
CA LEU A 219 6.78 19.41 5.56
C LEU A 219 7.88 18.71 6.36
N VAL A 220 8.59 19.47 7.18
CA VAL A 220 9.67 18.97 8.05
C VAL A 220 9.24 19.11 9.50
N SER A 221 9.30 18.04 10.28
CA SER A 221 9.08 18.07 11.72
C SER A 221 10.32 18.53 12.47
N VAL A 222 10.17 19.35 13.50
CA VAL A 222 11.28 19.72 14.40
C VAL A 222 11.75 18.49 15.17
N GLU A 223 10.83 17.83 15.85
CA GLU A 223 11.03 16.58 16.59
C GLU A 223 9.66 15.99 16.99
N ASN A 224 9.64 14.82 17.63
CA ASN A 224 8.48 14.23 18.30
C ASN A 224 7.17 14.22 17.48
N ARG A 225 7.22 13.52 16.36
CA ARG A 225 6.02 13.28 15.58
C ARG A 225 5.25 12.08 16.15
N VAL A 226 3.98 12.28 16.49
CA VAL A 226 3.08 11.24 16.98
C VAL A 226 2.07 10.88 15.92
N LEU A 227 1.85 9.57 15.69
CA LEU A 227 0.84 9.03 14.80
C LEU A 227 -0.01 8.04 15.58
N TYR A 228 -1.32 8.05 15.34
CA TYR A 228 -2.24 7.06 15.88
C TYR A 228 -3.49 6.94 15.02
N GLY A 229 -4.16 5.78 15.09
CA GLY A 229 -5.47 5.62 14.49
C GLY A 229 -5.98 4.18 14.50
N PRO A 230 -7.30 4.02 14.70
CA PRO A 230 -7.96 2.74 14.62
C PRO A 230 -8.17 2.28 13.18
N TYR A 231 -8.35 0.97 13.01
CA TYR A 231 -8.80 0.35 11.77
C TYR A 231 -9.80 -0.77 12.04
N VAL A 232 -10.57 -1.08 11.02
CA VAL A 232 -11.40 -2.27 10.94
C VAL A 232 -11.29 -2.86 9.55
N GLU A 233 -11.20 -4.18 9.48
CA GLU A 233 -11.16 -4.96 8.24
C GLU A 233 -12.21 -6.06 8.34
N TYR A 234 -12.96 -6.27 7.26
CA TYR A 234 -13.95 -7.33 7.13
C TYR A 234 -13.64 -8.16 5.88
N SER A 235 -13.68 -9.48 6.00
CA SER A 235 -13.50 -10.42 4.89
C SER A 235 -14.58 -11.50 4.96
N GLY A 236 -15.56 -11.41 4.07
CA GLY A 236 -16.60 -12.42 3.88
C GLY A 236 -16.53 -13.07 2.50
N ASP A 237 -17.48 -13.96 2.23
CA ASP A 237 -17.52 -14.71 0.97
C ASP A 237 -17.64 -13.80 -0.26
N SER A 238 -18.62 -12.89 -0.23
CA SER A 238 -18.91 -11.99 -1.34
C SER A 238 -18.52 -10.54 -1.07
N TRP A 239 -18.57 -10.10 0.20
CA TRP A 239 -18.27 -8.73 0.59
C TRP A 239 -17.00 -8.66 1.40
N PHE A 240 -16.24 -7.61 1.18
CA PHE A 240 -15.06 -7.28 1.97
C PHE A 240 -14.93 -5.76 2.10
N GLY A 241 -14.13 -5.32 3.04
CA GLY A 241 -13.90 -3.90 3.20
C GLY A 241 -12.91 -3.57 4.29
N THR A 242 -12.41 -2.35 4.24
CA THR A 242 -11.44 -1.82 5.21
C THR A 242 -11.76 -0.36 5.48
N ALA A 243 -11.75 0.02 6.74
CA ALA A 243 -11.74 1.42 7.15
C ALA A 243 -10.56 1.66 8.07
N GLU A 244 -9.82 2.74 7.83
CA GLU A 244 -8.70 3.16 8.65
C GLU A 244 -8.72 4.68 8.81
N PHE A 245 -8.60 5.13 10.04
CA PHE A 245 -8.36 6.52 10.40
C PHE A 245 -6.94 6.65 10.88
N LEU A 246 -6.22 7.68 10.45
CA LEU A 246 -4.90 8.04 10.95
C LEU A 246 -4.83 9.54 11.21
N GLN A 247 -4.17 9.91 12.28
CA GLN A 247 -3.82 11.28 12.56
C GLN A 247 -2.34 11.36 12.95
N THR A 248 -1.63 12.33 12.39
CA THR A 248 -0.25 12.64 12.82
C THR A 248 -0.16 14.07 13.27
N ARG A 249 0.61 14.32 14.33
CA ARG A 249 0.83 15.64 14.92
C ARG A 249 2.31 15.89 15.14
N PHE A 250 2.78 17.09 14.77
CA PHE A 250 4.19 17.50 14.89
C PHE A 250 4.33 19.03 14.82
N GLU A 251 5.41 19.55 15.38
CA GLU A 251 5.83 20.94 15.19
C GLU A 251 6.57 21.08 13.85
N ARG A 252 6.18 22.07 13.04
CA ARG A 252 6.79 22.37 11.75
C ARG A 252 8.08 23.16 11.89
N ALA A 253 9.11 22.78 11.15
CA ALA A 253 10.41 23.46 11.18
C ALA A 253 10.43 24.82 10.45
N ASP A 254 9.46 25.10 9.56
CA ASP A 254 9.42 26.32 8.76
C ASP A 254 8.78 27.51 9.50
N ASN A 255 7.94 27.25 10.50
CA ASN A 255 7.18 28.31 11.19
C ASN A 255 6.93 28.07 12.68
N ASN A 256 7.42 26.93 13.22
CA ASN A 256 7.25 26.49 14.62
C ASN A 256 5.77 26.38 15.07
N LEU A 257 4.85 26.13 14.14
CA LEU A 257 3.45 25.85 14.45
C LEU A 257 3.22 24.34 14.53
N ASP A 258 2.31 23.93 15.41
CA ASP A 258 1.83 22.56 15.46
C ASP A 258 0.99 22.27 14.22
N GLU A 259 1.37 21.29 13.42
CA GLU A 259 0.61 20.76 12.30
C GLU A 259 -0.09 19.49 12.72
N THR A 260 -1.34 19.35 12.32
CA THR A 260 -2.10 18.11 12.41
C THR A 260 -2.51 17.68 11.00
N ILE A 261 -2.09 16.48 10.58
CA ILE A 261 -2.57 15.86 9.35
C ILE A 261 -3.55 14.77 9.76
N THR A 262 -4.78 14.84 9.25
CA THR A 262 -5.83 13.86 9.49
C THR A 262 -6.21 13.19 8.16
N GLY A 263 -6.28 11.87 8.16
CA GLY A 263 -6.71 11.10 7.02
C GLY A 263 -7.58 9.92 7.44
N PHE A 264 -8.52 9.56 6.59
CA PHE A 264 -9.22 8.28 6.71
C PHE A 264 -9.60 7.77 5.33
N TYR A 265 -9.77 6.47 5.23
CA TYR A 265 -10.46 5.88 4.09
C TYR A 265 -11.45 4.81 4.53
N VAL A 266 -12.46 4.62 3.70
CA VAL A 266 -13.42 3.52 3.80
C VAL A 266 -13.51 2.87 2.42
N THR A 267 -13.17 1.59 2.34
CA THR A 267 -13.29 0.75 1.15
C THR A 267 -14.38 -0.27 1.38
N VAL A 268 -15.24 -0.46 0.40
CA VAL A 268 -16.19 -1.57 0.33
C VAL A 268 -16.04 -2.23 -1.03
N GLY A 269 -15.91 -3.54 -1.04
CA GLY A 269 -15.79 -4.36 -2.24
C GLY A 269 -16.77 -5.51 -2.26
N ASN A 270 -17.19 -5.89 -3.48
CA ASN A 270 -18.02 -7.04 -3.73
C ASN A 270 -17.41 -7.92 -4.82
N LYS A 271 -17.23 -9.20 -4.52
CA LYS A 271 -16.82 -10.25 -5.46
C LYS A 271 -18.01 -10.67 -6.30
N ILE A 272 -18.20 -10.07 -7.47
CA ILE A 272 -19.31 -10.37 -8.38
C ILE A 272 -19.16 -11.76 -8.99
N THR A 273 -17.92 -12.16 -9.28
CA THR A 273 -17.55 -13.51 -9.73
C THR A 273 -16.20 -13.84 -9.13
N GLU A 274 -15.72 -15.07 -9.27
CA GLU A 274 -14.38 -15.50 -8.86
C GLU A 274 -13.24 -14.64 -9.48
N LYS A 275 -13.53 -13.96 -10.59
CA LYS A 275 -12.53 -13.18 -11.35
C LYS A 275 -12.80 -11.68 -11.35
N ASN A 276 -13.94 -11.22 -10.86
CA ASN A 276 -14.34 -9.83 -10.95
C ASN A 276 -14.80 -9.28 -9.61
N GLU A 277 -14.25 -8.12 -9.26
CA GLU A 277 -14.63 -7.37 -8.08
C GLU A 277 -15.01 -5.94 -8.47
N LEU A 278 -16.03 -5.40 -7.83
CA LEU A 278 -16.37 -3.98 -7.85
C LEU A 278 -16.12 -3.38 -6.48
N LEU A 279 -15.51 -2.21 -6.47
CA LEU A 279 -15.09 -1.55 -5.25
C LEU A 279 -15.46 -0.06 -5.27
N ILE A 280 -15.68 0.48 -4.09
CA ILE A 280 -15.74 1.92 -3.87
C ILE A 280 -14.85 2.29 -2.69
N ARG A 281 -14.13 3.41 -2.80
CA ARG A 281 -13.38 4.01 -1.69
C ARG A 281 -13.75 5.48 -1.55
N TRP A 282 -13.98 5.90 -0.32
CA TRP A 282 -13.91 7.29 0.10
C TRP A 282 -12.62 7.49 0.87
N ASP A 283 -11.81 8.45 0.44
CA ASP A 283 -10.50 8.76 0.98
C ASP A 283 -10.46 10.27 1.29
N HIS A 284 -10.28 10.62 2.55
CA HIS A 284 -10.21 11.97 3.07
C HIS A 284 -8.80 12.31 3.54
N LEU A 285 -8.36 13.54 3.28
CA LEU A 285 -7.08 14.05 3.76
C LEU A 285 -7.17 15.55 4.06
N SER A 286 -6.79 15.95 5.26
CA SER A 286 -6.77 17.35 5.69
C SER A 286 -5.53 17.72 6.49
N TYR A 287 -5.16 19.00 6.41
CA TYR A 287 -4.04 19.62 7.12
C TYR A 287 -4.56 20.88 7.82
N ASP A 288 -4.11 21.14 9.05
CA ASP A 288 -4.59 22.27 9.82
C ASP A 288 -3.89 23.58 9.45
N VAL A 289 -2.56 23.60 9.42
CA VAL A 289 -1.76 24.83 9.22
C VAL A 289 -1.46 25.07 7.74
N ALA A 290 -1.18 24.01 6.97
CA ALA A 290 -1.12 24.08 5.52
C ALA A 290 -2.51 23.73 4.97
N PRO A 291 -3.45 24.68 4.83
CA PRO A 291 -4.88 24.37 4.73
C PRO A 291 -5.18 23.56 3.47
N LEU A 292 -5.31 22.28 3.66
CA LEU A 292 -5.78 21.32 2.68
C LEU A 292 -6.97 20.58 3.29
N ASN A 293 -8.07 20.55 2.57
CA ASN A 293 -9.20 19.66 2.86
C ASN A 293 -9.65 19.06 1.54
N SER A 294 -9.53 17.76 1.39
CA SER A 294 -9.72 17.10 0.11
C SER A 294 -10.32 15.71 0.30
N ASP A 295 -11.39 15.45 -0.44
CA ASP A 295 -12.03 14.15 -0.56
C ASP A 295 -11.76 13.55 -1.93
N LEU A 296 -11.54 12.25 -1.98
CA LEU A 296 -11.36 11.47 -3.19
C LEU A 296 -12.28 10.26 -3.16
N ILE A 297 -13.22 10.22 -4.09
CA ILE A 297 -14.05 9.03 -4.32
C ILE A 297 -13.44 8.23 -5.47
N ILE A 298 -13.28 6.93 -5.28
CA ILE A 298 -12.75 6.01 -6.29
C ILE A 298 -13.76 4.89 -6.51
N LEU A 299 -14.16 4.69 -7.76
CA LEU A 299 -14.86 3.49 -8.19
C LEU A 299 -13.85 2.57 -8.86
N GLY A 300 -13.74 1.34 -8.40
CA GLY A 300 -12.78 0.35 -8.87
C GLY A 300 -13.46 -0.87 -9.50
N TRP A 301 -12.84 -1.39 -10.54
CA TRP A 301 -13.10 -2.72 -11.07
C TRP A 301 -11.78 -3.48 -11.19
N ASN A 302 -11.71 -4.65 -10.55
CA ASN A 302 -10.58 -5.56 -10.59
C ASN A 302 -10.97 -6.81 -11.37
N HIS A 303 -10.10 -7.27 -12.25
CA HIS A 303 -10.29 -8.47 -13.06
C HIS A 303 -9.07 -9.35 -13.06
N GLN A 304 -9.22 -10.61 -12.60
CA GLN A 304 -8.18 -11.64 -12.65
C GLN A 304 -8.33 -12.42 -13.96
N ALA A 305 -7.56 -12.07 -14.98
CA ALA A 305 -7.63 -12.72 -16.29
C ALA A 305 -7.03 -14.14 -16.25
N THR A 306 -5.85 -14.28 -15.63
CA THR A 306 -5.17 -15.56 -15.40
C THR A 306 -4.55 -15.56 -14.01
N SER A 307 -3.94 -16.67 -13.57
CA SER A 307 -3.21 -16.70 -12.29
C SER A 307 -2.02 -15.73 -12.22
N LEU A 308 -1.56 -15.19 -13.35
CA LEU A 308 -0.40 -14.29 -13.45
C LEU A 308 -0.76 -12.88 -13.91
N ILE A 309 -1.92 -12.70 -14.57
CA ILE A 309 -2.29 -11.43 -15.20
C ILE A 309 -3.60 -10.91 -14.61
N SER A 310 -3.58 -9.68 -14.16
CA SER A 310 -4.75 -8.95 -13.69
C SER A 310 -4.85 -7.55 -14.31
N PHE A 311 -6.05 -7.00 -14.26
CA PHE A 311 -6.37 -5.65 -14.70
C PHE A 311 -7.12 -4.93 -13.59
N GLN A 312 -6.85 -3.63 -13.45
CA GLN A 312 -7.64 -2.74 -12.59
C GLN A 312 -8.04 -1.51 -13.38
N VAL A 313 -9.24 -1.02 -13.15
CA VAL A 313 -9.72 0.27 -13.66
C VAL A 313 -10.29 1.07 -12.52
N ASN A 314 -9.80 2.29 -12.34
CA ASN A 314 -10.28 3.22 -11.32
C ASN A 314 -10.83 4.48 -11.98
N ILE A 315 -12.03 4.90 -11.59
CA ILE A 315 -12.61 6.21 -11.89
C ILE A 315 -12.48 7.06 -10.63
N LEU A 316 -11.93 8.26 -10.78
CA LEU A 316 -11.56 9.13 -9.67
C LEU A 316 -12.34 10.44 -9.73
N ALA A 317 -12.88 10.86 -8.58
CA ALA A 317 -13.48 12.18 -8.41
C ALA A 317 -12.87 12.81 -7.15
N ARG A 318 -12.09 13.89 -7.32
CA ARG A 318 -11.47 14.63 -6.22
C ARG A 318 -12.14 15.97 -6.03
N SER A 319 -12.67 16.21 -4.84
CA SER A 319 -13.09 17.53 -4.36
C SER A 319 -12.02 18.08 -3.42
N GLN A 320 -11.73 19.36 -3.53
CA GLN A 320 -10.77 20.06 -2.68
C GLN A 320 -11.27 21.45 -2.35
N SER A 321 -11.00 21.93 -1.13
CA SER A 321 -11.34 23.30 -0.74
C SER A 321 -10.75 24.31 -1.72
N ASN A 322 -11.57 25.24 -2.16
CA ASN A 322 -11.21 26.33 -3.07
C ASN A 322 -10.74 25.90 -4.48
N ALA A 323 -11.15 24.72 -4.95
CA ALA A 323 -10.86 24.24 -6.30
C ALA A 323 -12.07 23.50 -6.87
N ASP A 324 -12.16 23.49 -8.20
CA ASP A 324 -13.18 22.70 -8.90
C ASP A 324 -12.97 21.20 -8.72
N THR A 325 -14.05 20.44 -8.76
CA THR A 325 -13.98 18.98 -8.72
C THR A 325 -13.20 18.46 -9.92
N GLN A 326 -12.25 17.60 -9.67
CA GLN A 326 -11.36 17.01 -10.68
C GLN A 326 -11.77 15.57 -10.94
N LEU A 327 -11.93 15.21 -12.20
CA LEU A 327 -12.30 13.88 -12.63
C LEU A 327 -11.17 13.23 -13.43
N GLY A 328 -11.01 11.92 -13.25
CA GLY A 328 -10.01 11.15 -13.97
C GLY A 328 -10.30 9.66 -13.98
N ALA A 329 -9.50 8.94 -14.73
CA ALA A 329 -9.49 7.49 -14.76
C ALA A 329 -8.06 6.96 -14.81
N THR A 330 -7.84 5.78 -14.25
CA THR A 330 -6.57 5.05 -14.35
C THR A 330 -6.85 3.59 -14.67
N GLY A 331 -6.13 3.05 -15.64
CA GLY A 331 -6.10 1.63 -15.94
C GLY A 331 -4.76 1.04 -15.61
N LEU A 332 -4.74 -0.16 -15.03
CA LEU A 332 -3.53 -0.93 -14.72
C LEU A 332 -3.60 -2.28 -15.38
N MET A 333 -2.51 -2.68 -16.01
CA MET A 333 -2.24 -4.07 -16.39
C MET A 333 -1.07 -4.57 -15.54
N GLN A 334 -1.26 -5.71 -14.89
CA GLN A 334 -0.29 -6.29 -13.98
C GLN A 334 0.05 -7.72 -14.39
N PHE A 335 1.35 -8.02 -14.37
CA PHE A 335 1.88 -9.38 -14.31
C PHE A 335 2.50 -9.59 -12.94
N GLN A 336 2.11 -10.65 -12.26
CA GLN A 336 2.65 -11.02 -10.95
C GLN A 336 2.91 -12.53 -10.91
N PHE A 337 4.11 -12.87 -10.50
CA PHE A 337 4.54 -14.25 -10.32
C PHE A 337 5.04 -14.50 -8.90
#